data_de8fb901556c88d09b8f3acbbe61ead4
#
_entry.id   de8fb901556c88d09b8f3acbbe61ead4
#
_cell.length_a   1.000
_cell.length_b   1.000
_cell.length_c   1.000
_cell.angle_alpha   90.00
_cell.angle_beta   90.00
_cell.angle_gamma   90.00
#
_symmetry.space_group_name_H-M   'P 1'
#
loop_
_entity.id
_entity.type
_entity.pdbx_description
1 polymer ?
#
loop_
_entity_poly.entity_id
_entity_poly.type
_entity_poly.pdbx_seq_one_letter_code
_entity_poly.pdbx_strand_id
1 'polypeptide(L)'
;PVIKGPVVKKKAIDYATFPVPADPEKEISLLPSGNIMTDIQYNKRRGYFNFGGGTYLNLNGDLGYHILSTDKDKLNIWFSHRSTNGKVKYIDTDFDKVKAKLNDNLGGLNFKHAFEKLSLNMGIKYGYSAFNYYGLPVYSPESSVTLVPENFDRETNQVNQTIQAKIGVCLLYTSDAA
;
A
#
# COMPACT_ATOMS: atom_id res chain seq x y z
N PRO A 1 -64.37 13.65 -17.54
CA PRO A 1 -63.53 14.72 -17.09
C PRO A 1 -62.31 14.80 -18.01
N VAL A 2 -62.23 15.96 -18.76
CA VAL A 2 -61.11 16.19 -19.67
C VAL A 2 -60.00 16.80 -18.84
N ILE A 3 -58.90 16.09 -18.69
CA ILE A 3 -57.71 16.55 -18.01
C ILE A 3 -57.02 17.55 -18.94
N LYS A 4 -57.07 18.84 -18.60
CA LYS A 4 -56.29 19.88 -19.30
C LYS A 4 -54.83 19.75 -18.96
N GLY A 5 -53.97 19.52 -19.94
CA GLY A 5 -52.54 19.46 -19.78
C GLY A 5 -51.96 20.80 -19.26
N PRO A 6 -50.82 20.77 -18.62
CA PRO A 6 -50.19 21.96 -18.05
C PRO A 6 -49.80 22.93 -19.14
N VAL A 7 -50.24 24.21 -18.99
CA VAL A 7 -49.90 25.28 -19.90
C VAL A 7 -48.47 25.76 -19.54
N VAL A 8 -47.50 25.44 -20.38
CA VAL A 8 -46.12 25.92 -20.26
C VAL A 8 -46.08 27.40 -20.67
N LYS A 9 -45.97 28.31 -19.72
CA LYS A 9 -45.68 29.73 -19.99
C LYS A 9 -44.19 29.86 -20.29
N LYS A 10 -43.86 30.11 -21.54
CA LYS A 10 -42.48 30.49 -21.93
C LYS A 10 -42.21 31.88 -21.34
N LYS A 11 -41.29 31.97 -20.38
CA LYS A 11 -40.76 33.22 -19.88
C LYS A 11 -39.66 33.67 -20.85
N ALA A 12 -39.79 34.84 -21.45
CA ALA A 12 -38.72 35.42 -22.26
C ALA A 12 -37.51 35.61 -21.35
N ILE A 13 -36.37 35.00 -21.74
CA ILE A 13 -35.10 35.23 -21.08
C ILE A 13 -34.57 36.53 -21.67
N ASP A 14 -34.58 37.56 -20.89
CA ASP A 14 -33.93 38.84 -21.24
C ASP A 14 -32.41 38.61 -21.03
N TYR A 15 -31.68 38.48 -22.14
CA TYR A 15 -30.24 38.49 -22.10
C TYR A 15 -29.83 39.93 -21.83
N ALA A 16 -29.48 40.22 -20.57
CA ALA A 16 -28.93 41.50 -20.20
C ALA A 16 -27.69 41.74 -21.09
N THR A 17 -27.84 42.62 -22.06
CA THR A 17 -26.70 43.15 -22.79
C THR A 17 -25.88 43.93 -21.77
N PHE A 18 -24.74 43.43 -21.39
CA PHE A 18 -23.78 44.16 -20.61
C PHE A 18 -23.22 45.29 -21.47
N PRO A 19 -23.61 46.56 -21.23
CA PRO A 19 -23.14 47.67 -22.05
C PRO A 19 -21.76 48.17 -21.53
N VAL A 20 -20.91 47.25 -21.14
CA VAL A 20 -19.53 47.61 -20.86
C VAL A 20 -18.74 47.25 -22.12
N PRO A 21 -18.34 48.24 -22.94
CA PRO A 21 -17.46 47.99 -24.05
C PRO A 21 -16.22 47.30 -23.50
N ALA A 22 -15.91 46.09 -24.03
CA ALA A 22 -14.64 45.45 -23.75
C ALA A 22 -13.56 46.41 -24.28
N ASP A 23 -12.80 46.99 -23.40
CA ASP A 23 -11.67 47.85 -23.78
C ASP A 23 -10.54 46.88 -24.25
N PRO A 24 -10.26 46.80 -25.56
CA PRO A 24 -9.28 45.90 -26.10
C PRO A 24 -7.83 46.28 -25.71
N GLU A 25 -7.63 47.46 -25.16
CA GLU A 25 -6.33 47.94 -24.73
C GLU A 25 -6.04 47.70 -23.24
N LYS A 26 -6.98 47.09 -22.51
CA LYS A 26 -6.74 46.74 -21.11
C LYS A 26 -5.77 45.56 -21.06
N GLU A 27 -4.50 45.86 -20.78
CA GLU A 27 -3.49 44.81 -20.52
C GLU A 27 -4.02 43.86 -19.44
N ILE A 28 -4.17 42.61 -19.81
CA ILE A 28 -4.50 41.55 -18.85
C ILE A 28 -3.25 41.39 -17.98
N SER A 29 -3.23 42.03 -16.84
CA SER A 29 -2.19 41.80 -15.86
C SER A 29 -2.27 40.32 -15.44
N LEU A 30 -1.23 39.57 -15.74
CA LEU A 30 -1.07 38.21 -15.23
C LEU A 30 -1.22 38.25 -13.71
N LEU A 31 -2.16 37.50 -13.19
CA LEU A 31 -2.26 37.26 -11.76
C LEU A 31 -0.88 36.80 -11.26
N PRO A 32 -0.35 37.43 -10.20
CA PRO A 32 0.90 36.97 -9.62
C PRO A 32 0.76 35.46 -9.31
N SER A 33 1.71 34.65 -9.76
CA SER A 33 1.74 33.22 -9.46
C SER A 33 1.63 33.08 -7.95
N GLY A 34 0.53 32.48 -7.49
CA GLY A 34 0.35 32.22 -6.07
C GLY A 34 1.51 31.36 -5.60
N ASN A 35 2.39 31.89 -4.79
CA ASN A 35 3.34 31.13 -4.03
C ASN A 35 2.54 30.24 -3.06
N ILE A 36 2.26 29.03 -3.47
CA ILE A 36 1.82 27.99 -2.54
C ILE A 36 3.07 27.64 -1.71
N MET A 37 3.33 28.44 -0.69
CA MET A 37 4.21 28.01 0.39
C MET A 37 3.47 26.93 1.15
N THR A 38 3.55 25.71 0.70
CA THR A 38 3.33 24.57 1.56
C THR A 38 4.49 24.57 2.55
N ASP A 39 4.25 25.13 3.71
CA ASP A 39 5.13 24.94 4.86
C ASP A 39 5.06 23.46 5.21
N ILE A 40 5.90 22.65 4.55
CA ILE A 40 6.06 21.24 4.86
C ILE A 40 6.73 21.24 6.22
N GLN A 41 5.92 21.16 7.28
CA GLN A 41 6.43 20.96 8.62
C GLN A 41 7.27 19.66 8.58
N TYR A 42 8.56 19.84 8.58
CA TYR A 42 9.52 18.75 8.66
C TYR A 42 9.23 17.98 9.95
N ASN A 43 8.59 16.84 9.82
CA ASN A 43 8.31 15.99 10.95
C ASN A 43 9.65 15.47 11.51
N LYS A 44 10.05 15.98 12.66
CA LYS A 44 11.30 15.61 13.34
C LYS A 44 11.33 14.15 13.82
N ARG A 45 10.22 13.43 13.64
CA ARG A 45 10.10 12.03 14.03
C ARG A 45 10.92 11.16 13.08
N ARG A 46 11.89 10.43 13.63
CA ARG A 46 12.79 9.58 12.86
C ARG A 46 12.33 8.13 12.75
N GLY A 47 11.34 7.73 13.52
CA GLY A 47 10.88 6.35 13.52
C GLY A 47 9.45 6.18 13.97
N TYR A 48 8.92 5.01 13.69
CA TYR A 48 7.62 4.57 14.15
C TYR A 48 7.71 3.12 14.65
N PHE A 49 6.82 2.78 15.57
CA PHE A 49 6.61 1.44 16.07
C PHE A 49 5.10 1.23 16.22
N ASN A 50 4.58 0.16 15.62
CA ASN A 50 3.21 -0.29 15.76
C ASN A 50 3.21 -1.70 16.31
N PHE A 51 2.34 -1.97 17.26
CA PHE A 51 2.15 -3.30 17.80
C PHE A 51 0.67 -3.59 17.97
N GLY A 52 0.24 -4.79 17.56
CA GLY A 52 -1.13 -5.26 17.70
C GLY A 52 -1.16 -6.72 18.11
N GLY A 53 -2.17 -7.07 18.90
CA GLY A 53 -2.41 -8.44 19.34
C GLY A 53 -3.88 -8.80 19.18
N GLY A 54 -4.17 -10.06 18.90
CA GLY A 54 -5.51 -10.57 18.71
C GLY A 54 -5.70 -11.99 19.22
N THR A 55 -6.90 -12.52 19.02
CA THR A 55 -7.22 -13.91 19.32
C THR A 55 -6.34 -14.87 18.52
N TYR A 56 -6.20 -16.12 18.98
CA TYR A 56 -5.34 -17.14 18.38
C TYR A 56 -3.84 -16.76 18.36
N LEU A 57 -3.39 -16.02 19.37
CA LEU A 57 -2.02 -15.50 19.42
C LEU A 57 -1.62 -14.75 18.14
N ASN A 58 -2.56 -13.98 17.61
CA ASN A 58 -2.28 -13.15 16.46
C ASN A 58 -1.49 -11.92 16.94
N LEU A 59 -0.23 -11.83 16.51
CA LEU A 59 0.67 -10.72 16.84
C LEU A 59 1.12 -10.05 15.55
N ASN A 60 0.99 -8.73 15.53
CA ASN A 60 1.47 -7.88 14.43
C ASN A 60 2.41 -6.83 15.01
N GLY A 61 3.57 -6.65 14.41
CA GLY A 61 4.51 -5.63 14.81
C GLY A 61 5.17 -5.02 13.57
N ASP A 62 5.17 -3.69 13.49
CA ASP A 62 5.84 -2.96 12.43
C ASP A 62 6.73 -1.89 13.05
N LEU A 63 7.94 -1.79 12.59
CA LEU A 63 8.86 -0.74 12.97
C LEU A 63 9.57 -0.17 11.74
N GLY A 64 9.88 1.10 11.81
CA GLY A 64 10.69 1.76 10.80
C GLY A 64 11.49 2.89 11.43
N TYR A 65 12.72 3.07 10.96
CA TYR A 65 13.61 4.09 11.46
C TYR A 65 14.46 4.69 10.36
N HIS A 66 14.55 6.02 10.34
CA HIS A 66 15.44 6.78 9.48
C HIS A 66 16.79 6.95 10.16
N ILE A 67 17.78 6.16 9.74
CA ILE A 67 19.15 6.22 10.26
C ILE A 67 19.83 7.50 9.81
N LEU A 68 19.72 7.78 8.49
CA LEU A 68 20.20 9.00 7.86
C LEU A 68 19.04 9.72 7.19
N SER A 69 18.96 11.02 7.40
CA SER A 69 17.97 11.88 6.77
C SER A 69 18.60 13.26 6.55
N THR A 70 19.47 13.34 5.55
CA THR A 70 20.08 14.59 5.07
C THR A 70 19.46 14.97 3.74
N ASP A 71 19.84 16.11 3.19
CA ASP A 71 19.37 16.55 1.88
C ASP A 71 19.87 15.62 0.76
N LYS A 72 21.07 15.05 0.93
CA LYS A 72 21.69 14.16 -0.05
C LYS A 72 21.53 12.69 0.25
N ASP A 73 21.53 12.28 1.53
CA ASP A 73 21.55 10.90 1.97
C ASP A 73 20.31 10.55 2.75
N LYS A 74 19.66 9.46 2.39
CA LYS A 74 18.57 8.87 3.13
C LYS A 74 18.80 7.39 3.33
N LEU A 75 18.84 6.95 4.57
CA LEU A 75 18.99 5.54 4.93
C LEU A 75 17.87 5.16 5.89
N ASN A 76 17.04 4.22 5.46
CA ASN A 76 15.90 3.73 6.20
C ASN A 76 16.05 2.24 6.46
N ILE A 77 15.73 1.82 7.66
CA ILE A 77 15.54 0.42 8.03
C ILE A 77 14.09 0.21 8.46
N TRP A 78 13.53 -0.92 8.11
CA TRP A 78 12.18 -1.29 8.51
C TRP A 78 12.07 -2.78 8.74
N PHE A 79 11.14 -3.16 9.61
CA PHE A 79 10.83 -4.54 9.93
C PHE A 79 9.35 -4.72 10.19
N SER A 80 8.79 -5.82 9.71
CA SER A 80 7.40 -6.21 9.91
C SER A 80 7.34 -7.67 10.38
N HIS A 81 6.58 -7.92 11.42
CA HIS A 81 6.32 -9.22 11.97
C HIS A 81 4.82 -9.51 11.99
N ARG A 82 4.44 -10.69 11.53
CA ARG A 82 3.07 -11.20 11.64
C ARG A 82 3.12 -12.65 12.06
N SER A 83 2.40 -12.98 13.12
CA SER A 83 2.32 -14.36 13.56
C SER A 83 0.91 -14.71 14.01
N THR A 84 0.56 -15.95 13.80
CA THR A 84 -0.68 -16.56 14.27
C THR A 84 -0.37 -17.96 14.76
N ASN A 85 -0.93 -18.35 15.91
CA ASN A 85 -0.76 -19.68 16.44
C ASN A 85 -2.05 -20.10 17.15
N GLY A 86 -2.92 -20.79 16.44
CA GLY A 86 -4.22 -21.18 16.95
C GLY A 86 -4.64 -22.57 16.50
N LYS A 87 -5.70 -23.07 17.09
CA LYS A 87 -6.36 -24.32 16.68
C LYS A 87 -7.64 -23.97 15.94
N VAL A 88 -7.73 -24.39 14.68
CA VAL A 88 -8.90 -24.19 13.82
C VAL A 88 -9.75 -25.46 13.87
N LYS A 89 -11.06 -25.29 14.08
CA LYS A 89 -12.04 -26.39 14.00
C LYS A 89 -12.61 -26.39 12.59
N TYR A 90 -12.70 -27.56 11.98
CA TYR A 90 -13.37 -27.71 10.70
C TYR A 90 -14.89 -27.57 10.87
N ILE A 91 -15.58 -27.23 9.80
CA ILE A 91 -17.07 -27.14 9.76
C ILE A 91 -17.66 -28.53 9.97
N ASP A 92 -17.01 -29.54 9.41
CA ASP A 92 -17.37 -30.92 9.65
C ASP A 92 -16.86 -31.37 11.03
N THR A 93 -17.75 -31.85 11.87
CA THR A 93 -17.51 -32.15 13.29
C THR A 93 -16.70 -33.41 13.53
N ASP A 94 -16.55 -34.26 12.51
CA ASP A 94 -15.85 -35.55 12.61
C ASP A 94 -14.32 -35.42 12.58
N PHE A 95 -13.82 -34.22 12.32
CA PHE A 95 -12.38 -33.95 12.29
C PHE A 95 -11.88 -33.19 13.52
N ASP A 96 -10.73 -33.62 14.00
CA ASP A 96 -10.03 -32.95 15.09
C ASP A 96 -9.58 -31.54 14.72
N LYS A 97 -9.42 -30.72 15.76
CA LYS A 97 -8.86 -29.36 15.59
C LYS A 97 -7.44 -29.43 15.09
N VAL A 98 -7.17 -28.71 14.01
CA VAL A 98 -5.83 -28.60 13.42
C VAL A 98 -5.16 -27.32 13.86
N LYS A 99 -3.87 -27.39 14.14
CA LYS A 99 -3.05 -26.25 14.51
C LYS A 99 -2.69 -25.45 13.28
N ALA A 100 -3.15 -24.18 13.23
CA ALA A 100 -2.76 -23.22 12.21
C ALA A 100 -1.66 -22.31 12.77
N LYS A 101 -0.48 -22.40 12.17
CA LYS A 101 0.68 -21.57 12.52
C LYS A 101 1.10 -20.76 11.31
N LEU A 102 1.35 -19.50 11.55
CA LEU A 102 2.00 -18.59 10.61
C LEU A 102 3.02 -17.76 11.37
N ASN A 103 4.20 -17.61 10.82
CA ASN A 103 5.23 -16.74 11.33
C ASN A 103 5.93 -16.07 10.15
N ASP A 104 5.53 -14.84 9.88
CA ASP A 104 6.01 -14.01 8.79
C ASP A 104 6.87 -12.89 9.33
N ASN A 105 8.08 -12.79 8.82
CA ASN A 105 9.03 -11.74 9.16
C ASN A 105 9.57 -11.14 7.87
N LEU A 106 9.47 -9.84 7.74
CA LEU A 106 9.94 -9.11 6.59
C LEU A 106 10.75 -7.91 7.07
N GLY A 107 11.98 -7.79 6.62
CA GLY A 107 12.83 -6.67 6.96
C GLY A 107 13.56 -6.13 5.74
N GLY A 108 13.91 -4.86 5.78
CA GLY A 108 14.61 -4.25 4.67
C GLY A 108 15.35 -2.98 5.04
N LEU A 109 16.26 -2.62 4.15
CA LEU A 109 17.06 -1.44 4.21
C LEU A 109 16.95 -0.75 2.85
N ASN A 110 16.70 0.56 2.87
CA ASN A 110 16.67 1.40 1.68
C ASN A 110 17.65 2.54 1.84
N PHE A 111 18.55 2.68 0.90
CA PHE A 111 19.52 3.77 0.81
C PHE A 111 19.27 4.59 -0.44
N LYS A 112 19.30 5.91 -0.30
CA LYS A 112 19.25 6.86 -1.43
C LYS A 112 20.36 7.88 -1.25
N HIS A 113 21.12 8.09 -2.32
CA HIS A 113 22.10 9.18 -2.41
C HIS A 113 21.77 10.07 -3.61
N ALA A 114 21.69 11.37 -3.38
CA ALA A 114 21.45 12.37 -4.42
C ALA A 114 22.77 13.06 -4.78
N PHE A 115 23.25 12.78 -5.99
CA PHE A 115 24.32 13.54 -6.63
C PHE A 115 23.72 14.77 -7.34
N GLU A 116 24.54 15.63 -7.88
CA GLU A 116 24.09 16.85 -8.58
C GLU A 116 23.22 16.55 -9.82
N LYS A 117 23.57 15.52 -10.59
CA LYS A 117 22.91 15.17 -11.87
C LYS A 117 22.25 13.81 -11.87
N LEU A 118 22.41 13.03 -10.81
CA LEU A 118 21.82 11.70 -10.71
C LEU A 118 21.44 11.36 -9.28
N SER A 119 20.53 10.43 -9.10
CA SER A 119 20.26 9.83 -7.79
C SER A 119 20.43 8.31 -7.86
N LEU A 120 21.10 7.77 -6.86
CA LEU A 120 21.28 6.34 -6.65
C LEU A 120 20.31 5.86 -5.58
N ASN A 121 19.55 4.81 -5.90
CA ASN A 121 18.66 4.16 -4.95
C ASN A 121 19.07 2.70 -4.82
N MET A 122 19.27 2.24 -3.60
CA MET A 122 19.59 0.84 -3.29
C MET A 122 18.62 0.33 -2.24
N GLY A 123 18.20 -0.93 -2.39
CA GLY A 123 17.33 -1.59 -1.43
C GLY A 123 17.66 -3.05 -1.30
N ILE A 124 17.64 -3.54 -0.07
CA ILE A 124 17.75 -4.96 0.25
C ILE A 124 16.55 -5.32 1.13
N LYS A 125 15.92 -6.43 0.80
CA LYS A 125 14.79 -6.96 1.54
C LYS A 125 15.00 -8.44 1.80
N TYR A 126 14.76 -8.87 3.04
CA TYR A 126 14.77 -10.25 3.47
C TYR A 126 13.40 -10.62 4.03
N GLY A 127 12.88 -11.74 3.58
CA GLY A 127 11.64 -12.32 4.05
C GLY A 127 11.86 -13.74 4.58
N TYR A 128 11.28 -14.02 5.72
CA TYR A 128 11.19 -15.35 6.31
C TYR A 128 9.74 -15.65 6.63
N SER A 129 9.21 -16.72 6.05
CA SER A 129 7.85 -17.19 6.29
C SER A 129 7.87 -18.64 6.71
N ALA A 130 7.30 -18.95 7.86
CA ALA A 130 7.11 -20.30 8.34
C ALA A 130 5.64 -20.56 8.63
N PHE A 131 5.09 -21.58 8.04
CA PHE A 131 3.68 -21.93 8.16
C PHE A 131 3.48 -23.45 8.10
N ASN A 132 2.31 -23.92 8.50
CA ASN A 132 1.91 -25.30 8.32
C ASN A 132 0.64 -25.39 7.46
N TYR A 133 0.45 -26.52 6.80
CA TYR A 133 -0.79 -26.78 6.09
C TYR A 133 -1.89 -27.17 7.08
N TYR A 134 -3.07 -26.56 6.93
CA TYR A 134 -4.24 -26.84 7.77
C TYR A 134 -5.50 -27.17 6.96
N GLY A 135 -5.40 -27.25 5.62
CA GLY A 135 -6.53 -27.60 4.76
C GLY A 135 -6.93 -29.07 4.90
N LEU A 136 -8.22 -29.34 4.69
CA LEU A 136 -8.70 -30.71 4.50
C LEU A 136 -8.32 -31.20 3.10
N PRO A 137 -7.96 -32.48 2.93
CA PRO A 137 -7.92 -33.09 1.62
C PRO A 137 -9.31 -33.04 1.02
N VAL A 138 -9.40 -32.66 -0.27
CA VAL A 138 -10.67 -32.73 -1.00
C VAL A 138 -11.02 -34.21 -1.15
N TYR A 139 -12.02 -34.67 -0.41
CA TYR A 139 -12.59 -35.98 -0.58
C TYR A 139 -13.63 -35.91 -1.70
N SER A 140 -13.35 -36.57 -2.82
CA SER A 140 -14.34 -36.79 -3.86
C SER A 140 -15.09 -38.07 -3.55
N PRO A 141 -16.40 -38.03 -3.26
CA PRO A 141 -17.18 -39.22 -2.91
C PRO A 141 -17.29 -40.21 -4.07
N GLU A 142 -16.99 -39.82 -5.30
CA GLU A 142 -17.05 -40.67 -6.49
C GLU A 142 -15.76 -41.40 -6.83
N SER A 143 -14.64 -40.99 -6.30
CA SER A 143 -13.37 -41.68 -6.50
C SER A 143 -12.81 -42.12 -5.15
N SER A 144 -12.63 -43.42 -4.97
CA SER A 144 -11.92 -44.01 -3.85
C SER A 144 -10.41 -43.70 -3.83
N VAL A 145 -10.00 -42.70 -4.60
CA VAL A 145 -8.61 -42.22 -4.66
C VAL A 145 -8.43 -41.09 -3.66
N THR A 146 -7.79 -41.39 -2.56
CA THR A 146 -7.29 -40.38 -1.63
C THR A 146 -6.16 -39.62 -2.33
N LEU A 147 -6.42 -38.38 -2.76
CA LEU A 147 -5.41 -37.56 -3.44
C LEU A 147 -4.28 -37.06 -2.53
N VAL A 148 -4.32 -37.43 -1.25
CA VAL A 148 -3.28 -37.11 -0.28
C VAL A 148 -2.46 -38.34 -0.01
N PRO A 149 -1.13 -38.30 -0.17
CA PRO A 149 -0.26 -39.43 0.22
C PRO A 149 -0.52 -39.83 1.68
N GLU A 150 -0.56 -41.11 1.94
CA GLU A 150 -0.79 -41.69 3.28
C GLU A 150 0.18 -41.16 4.35
N ASN A 151 1.34 -40.63 3.93
CA ASN A 151 2.37 -40.07 4.78
C ASN A 151 2.39 -38.52 4.79
N PHE A 152 1.31 -37.84 4.35
CA PHE A 152 1.28 -36.39 4.37
C PHE A 152 1.01 -35.90 5.79
N ASP A 153 2.08 -35.47 6.48
CA ASP A 153 1.99 -34.85 7.79
C ASP A 153 1.58 -33.36 7.63
N ARG A 154 0.35 -33.05 8.00
CA ARG A 154 -0.23 -31.70 7.96
C ARG A 154 0.41 -30.72 8.95
N GLU A 155 1.03 -31.25 10.00
CA GLU A 155 1.69 -30.43 11.02
C GLU A 155 3.12 -30.06 10.61
N THR A 156 3.63 -30.59 9.48
CA THR A 156 4.98 -30.27 8.98
C THR A 156 5.12 -28.78 8.70
N ASN A 157 6.10 -28.20 9.32
CA ASN A 157 6.43 -26.80 9.18
C ASN A 157 7.06 -26.55 7.80
N GLN A 158 6.47 -25.66 7.02
CA GLN A 158 7.02 -25.20 5.77
C GLN A 158 7.76 -23.89 6.01
N VAL A 159 8.93 -23.74 5.41
CA VAL A 159 9.76 -22.56 5.55
C VAL A 159 10.07 -22.00 4.16
N ASN A 160 9.80 -20.73 3.97
CA ASN A 160 10.17 -19.99 2.78
C ASN A 160 11.06 -18.80 3.18
N GLN A 161 12.17 -18.64 2.45
CA GLN A 161 13.10 -17.53 2.63
C GLN A 161 13.30 -16.81 1.30
N THR A 162 13.24 -15.50 1.33
CA THR A 162 13.37 -14.67 0.15
C THR A 162 14.36 -13.55 0.41
N ILE A 163 15.32 -13.39 -0.49
CA ILE A 163 16.23 -12.24 -0.51
C ILE A 163 15.99 -11.48 -1.80
N GLN A 164 15.78 -10.18 -1.70
CA GLN A 164 15.63 -9.31 -2.85
C GLN A 164 16.55 -8.11 -2.72
N ALA A 165 17.37 -7.87 -3.75
CA ALA A 165 18.17 -6.68 -3.88
C ALA A 165 17.67 -5.84 -5.07
N LYS A 166 17.67 -4.52 -4.92
CA LYS A 166 17.26 -3.56 -5.94
C LYS A 166 18.28 -2.44 -6.01
N ILE A 167 18.71 -2.09 -7.23
CA ILE A 167 19.56 -0.94 -7.52
C ILE A 167 18.84 -0.13 -8.60
N GLY A 168 18.73 1.17 -8.41
CA GLY A 168 18.16 2.08 -9.37
C GLY A 168 18.98 3.36 -9.47
N VAL A 169 19.18 3.83 -10.70
CA VAL A 169 19.83 5.10 -11.00
C VAL A 169 18.82 5.96 -11.74
N CYS A 170 18.62 7.18 -11.27
CA CYS A 170 17.77 8.17 -11.93
C CYS A 170 18.62 9.36 -12.33
N LEU A 171 18.64 9.70 -13.63
CA LEU A 171 19.30 10.88 -14.15
C LEU A 171 18.34 12.09 -13.99
N LEU A 172 18.81 13.14 -13.37
CA LEU A 172 18.09 14.40 -13.28
C LEU A 172 18.44 15.21 -14.55
N TYR A 173 17.49 15.26 -15.48
CA TYR A 173 17.61 16.12 -16.65
C TYR A 173 17.14 17.52 -16.26
N THR A 174 18.08 18.43 -16.07
CA THR A 174 17.76 19.86 -16.07
C THR A 174 17.72 20.27 -17.53
N SER A 175 16.55 20.40 -18.11
CA SER A 175 16.40 21.15 -19.37
C SER A 175 16.60 22.60 -19.00
N ASP A 176 17.81 23.12 -19.13
CA ASP A 176 18.04 24.53 -19.29
C ASP A 176 17.43 24.90 -20.65
N ALA A 177 16.13 25.21 -20.64
CA ALA A 177 15.48 25.94 -21.72
C ALA A 177 15.98 27.38 -21.58
N ALA A 178 16.94 27.74 -22.44
CA ALA A 178 17.36 29.10 -22.69
C ALA A 178 16.20 29.93 -23.26
#